data_47756ec91848fed61fdf604cd5c7e48f
#
_entry.id   47756ec91848fed61fdf604cd5c7e48f
#
_cell.length_a   1.000
_cell.length_b   1.000
_cell.length_c   1.000
_cell.angle_alpha   90.00
_cell.angle_beta   90.00
_cell.angle_gamma   90.00
#
_symmetry.space_group_name_H-M   'P 1'
#
loop_
_entity.id
_entity.type
_entity.pdbx_description
1 polymer ?
#
loop_
_entity_poly.entity_id
_entity_poly.type
_entity_poly.pdbx_seq_one_letter_code
_entity_poly.pdbx_strand_id
1 'polypeptide(L)'
;MASSTNSTVEPEDHAMADAPTNGVGHNHHPAGLREYREGVAPLSTDDIDAAMDEAESPSETVEALKLMRRRGMLPTGCCYDDRMKLHANADFGPTPHHPEDPRRIEEIMKMFKRAGLIFTGPDTELLDILKENPTKYMWRIPAREATKQEICTVHTPGHYDWVENLSHLSTRDLRALSMTLDQGRASLYVGGMSYEAALLSAGGCIETCKNVAAGNVKNAFAVIRPPGHHAEYDSAMGFCFFNNVPIGARVCQQEYPETCRKVFILDWDVHHGNGVQNMFYDDPNVLYTSLHVYANGEFYPGKPDNPMIPDGDLDKVGDGPGKGKNVNIAWPSQGMGDGEYLAAFQKIVMPIAKEFNPDLVIISAGFDAADGDELGGCFVTPPCYAHMTHMLMSLAGGKVAVCLEGGYNLQAISHSALAVARTLMGEPPPKMDMPPISKEAARVLARVQAAQAPYWECMRPGIIDIQRVGNDASRLHDVIRGYQRQVLSEKHGMFPLFIQREALFRSFENQVLITPDVQTKQKILFIIHDP
;
A
#
# COMPACT_ATOMS: atom_id res chain seq x y z
N MET A 1 -6.60 -60.93 -20.81
CA MET A 1 -7.53 -61.26 -21.90
C MET A 1 -7.94 -59.95 -22.50
N ALA A 2 -7.31 -59.50 -23.54
CA ALA A 2 -7.71 -59.50 -24.95
C ALA A 2 -8.86 -58.49 -25.16
N SER A 3 -8.87 -57.53 -26.05
CA SER A 3 -8.10 -57.24 -27.29
C SER A 3 -8.42 -55.80 -27.74
N SER A 4 -7.43 -55.12 -28.16
CA SER A 4 -7.22 -54.24 -29.31
C SER A 4 -8.36 -54.04 -30.32
N THR A 5 -8.56 -52.81 -30.80
CA THR A 5 -8.54 -52.52 -32.26
C THR A 5 -8.20 -51.03 -32.51
N ASN A 6 -7.18 -50.82 -33.31
CA ASN A 6 -6.78 -49.61 -34.04
C ASN A 6 -7.81 -49.29 -35.16
N SER A 7 -7.98 -48.02 -35.48
CA SER A 7 -8.19 -47.58 -36.86
C SER A 7 -7.63 -46.18 -37.08
N THR A 8 -6.55 -46.13 -37.81
CA THR A 8 -5.93 -45.03 -38.54
C THR A 8 -6.81 -44.61 -39.72
N VAL A 9 -6.94 -43.29 -39.95
CA VAL A 9 -7.22 -42.74 -41.29
C VAL A 9 -6.37 -41.49 -41.46
N GLU A 10 -5.56 -41.51 -42.50
CA GLU A 10 -4.71 -40.44 -43.00
C GLU A 10 -5.46 -39.52 -44.00
N PRO A 11 -4.81 -38.45 -44.54
CA PRO A 11 -5.46 -37.20 -44.95
C PRO A 11 -5.76 -37.13 -46.45
N GLU A 12 -6.65 -36.25 -46.84
CA GLU A 12 -6.83 -35.87 -48.25
C GLU A 12 -6.43 -34.42 -48.51
N ASP A 13 -5.46 -34.28 -49.41
CA ASP A 13 -5.08 -33.09 -50.14
C ASP A 13 -6.21 -32.65 -51.12
N HIS A 14 -6.47 -31.33 -51.19
CA HIS A 14 -6.92 -30.76 -52.45
C HIS A 14 -6.37 -29.34 -52.69
N ALA A 15 -5.89 -29.22 -53.91
CA ALA A 15 -5.07 -28.20 -54.49
C ALA A 15 -5.80 -26.90 -54.87
N MET A 16 -4.98 -25.88 -54.96
CA MET A 16 -5.01 -24.60 -55.71
C MET A 16 -6.10 -24.36 -56.76
N ALA A 17 -6.60 -23.13 -56.78
CA ALA A 17 -6.98 -22.43 -58.02
C ALA A 17 -6.77 -20.90 -57.89
N ASP A 18 -6.25 -20.32 -58.95
CA ASP A 18 -5.68 -18.99 -59.14
C ASP A 18 -6.67 -17.81 -59.08
N ALA A 19 -6.07 -16.63 -58.92
CA ALA A 19 -6.63 -15.28 -58.90
C ALA A 19 -7.34 -14.86 -60.23
N PRO A 20 -8.08 -13.73 -60.20
CA PRO A 20 -7.55 -12.57 -60.91
C PRO A 20 -7.62 -11.24 -60.17
N THR A 21 -6.64 -10.41 -60.47
CA THR A 21 -6.46 -9.00 -60.18
C THR A 21 -7.58 -8.13 -60.75
N ASN A 22 -8.03 -7.12 -59.92
CA ASN A 22 -8.16 -5.74 -60.42
C ASN A 22 -8.41 -4.81 -59.25
N GLY A 23 -7.67 -3.71 -59.23
CA GLY A 23 -7.60 -2.70 -58.22
C GLY A 23 -8.82 -1.74 -58.22
N VAL A 24 -8.96 -1.05 -57.13
CA VAL A 24 -9.18 0.40 -57.00
C VAL A 24 -9.00 0.70 -55.49
N GLY A 25 -8.15 1.64 -55.16
CA GLY A 25 -7.88 2.06 -53.80
C GLY A 25 -9.03 2.79 -53.17
N HIS A 26 -9.26 2.46 -51.92
CA HIS A 26 -9.84 3.39 -50.95
C HIS A 26 -9.11 3.18 -49.62
N ASN A 27 -8.33 4.20 -49.26
CA ASN A 27 -7.80 4.39 -47.94
C ASN A 27 -8.96 4.50 -46.94
N HIS A 28 -9.27 3.48 -46.19
CA HIS A 28 -10.00 3.60 -44.94
C HIS A 28 -9.01 3.59 -43.79
N HIS A 29 -8.66 4.78 -43.33
CA HIS A 29 -8.13 4.95 -41.97
C HIS A 29 -9.29 4.64 -40.98
N PRO A 30 -9.04 3.85 -39.93
CA PRO A 30 -10.04 3.62 -38.91
C PRO A 30 -10.29 4.93 -38.14
N ALA A 31 -11.54 5.40 -38.17
CA ALA A 31 -12.01 6.68 -37.63
C ALA A 31 -11.88 6.79 -36.08
N GLY A 32 -11.43 5.76 -35.38
CA GLY A 32 -11.30 5.77 -33.91
C GLY A 32 -10.07 6.47 -33.35
N LEU A 33 -9.01 6.66 -34.15
CA LEU A 33 -7.78 7.34 -33.70
C LEU A 33 -7.88 8.88 -33.70
N ARG A 34 -8.85 9.46 -34.39
CA ARG A 34 -9.00 10.92 -34.46
C ARG A 34 -9.75 11.52 -33.28
N GLU A 35 -10.72 10.84 -32.71
CA GLU A 35 -11.52 11.41 -31.61
C GLU A 35 -10.77 11.49 -30.27
N TYR A 36 -9.76 10.64 -30.03
CA TYR A 36 -8.96 10.72 -28.80
C TYR A 36 -7.80 11.73 -28.88
N ARG A 37 -7.42 12.16 -30.11
CA ARG A 37 -6.39 13.21 -30.31
C ARG A 37 -6.97 14.62 -30.39
N GLU A 38 -8.24 14.77 -30.68
CA GLU A 38 -8.88 16.09 -30.80
C GLU A 38 -9.48 16.62 -29.48
N GLY A 39 -9.48 15.82 -28.40
CA GLY A 39 -9.96 16.23 -27.08
C GLY A 39 -8.90 16.84 -26.14
N VAL A 40 -7.63 16.71 -26.48
CA VAL A 40 -6.52 17.38 -25.78
C VAL A 40 -5.70 18.09 -26.84
N ALA A 41 -6.03 19.34 -27.12
CA ALA A 41 -5.13 20.20 -27.83
C ALA A 41 -3.79 20.18 -27.08
N PRO A 42 -2.64 19.99 -27.73
CA PRO A 42 -1.38 20.20 -27.05
C PRO A 42 -1.40 21.65 -26.58
N LEU A 43 -1.25 21.84 -25.25
CA LEU A 43 -0.99 23.16 -24.69
C LEU A 43 0.16 23.74 -25.51
N SER A 44 -0.02 24.94 -26.05
CA SER A 44 1.08 25.62 -26.74
C SER A 44 2.22 25.79 -25.74
N THR A 45 3.46 25.87 -26.22
CA THR A 45 4.59 26.21 -25.36
C THR A 45 4.33 27.49 -24.58
N ASP A 46 3.56 28.41 -25.16
CA ASP A 46 3.16 29.68 -24.53
C ASP A 46 2.13 29.49 -23.41
N ASP A 47 1.26 28.46 -23.47
CA ASP A 47 0.33 28.11 -22.37
C ASP A 47 1.05 27.39 -21.21
N ILE A 48 2.11 26.65 -21.52
CA ILE A 48 2.97 26.02 -20.51
C ILE A 48 3.82 27.09 -19.81
N ASP A 49 4.36 28.03 -20.57
CA ASP A 49 5.17 29.14 -20.02
C ASP A 49 4.28 30.13 -19.22
N ALA A 50 3.04 30.39 -19.64
CA ALA A 50 2.09 31.22 -18.88
C ALA A 50 1.63 30.54 -17.56
N ALA A 51 1.48 29.21 -17.54
CA ALA A 51 1.16 28.48 -16.33
C ALA A 51 2.36 28.34 -15.36
N MET A 52 3.58 28.52 -15.87
CA MET A 52 4.82 28.53 -15.04
C MET A 52 5.14 29.92 -14.47
N ASP A 53 4.64 31.01 -15.07
CA ASP A 53 4.90 32.38 -14.62
C ASP A 53 4.01 32.84 -13.44
N GLU A 54 2.90 32.12 -13.14
CA GLU A 54 2.04 32.39 -11.96
C GLU A 54 2.38 31.52 -10.73
N ALA A 55 3.37 30.61 -10.81
CA ALA A 55 3.81 29.87 -9.64
C ALA A 55 4.63 30.81 -8.74
N GLU A 56 4.16 31.02 -7.49
CA GLU A 56 4.99 31.62 -6.43
C GLU A 56 6.40 31.05 -6.49
N SER A 57 7.42 31.89 -6.32
CA SER A 57 8.79 31.43 -6.34
C SER A 57 8.94 30.20 -5.43
N PRO A 58 9.66 29.16 -5.83
CA PRO A 58 9.88 27.97 -5.00
C PRO A 58 10.33 28.28 -3.57
N SER A 59 10.93 29.47 -3.35
CA SER A 59 11.34 29.98 -2.05
C SER A 59 10.18 30.32 -1.12
N GLU A 60 9.07 30.87 -1.59
CA GLU A 60 7.94 31.30 -0.75
C GLU A 60 7.13 30.10 -0.27
N THR A 61 6.88 29.12 -1.13
CA THR A 61 6.23 27.86 -0.75
C THR A 61 7.07 27.11 0.29
N VAL A 62 8.39 27.02 0.08
CA VAL A 62 9.30 26.36 1.03
C VAL A 62 9.32 27.08 2.38
N GLU A 63 9.36 28.41 2.41
CA GLU A 63 9.33 29.18 3.66
C GLU A 63 7.98 29.05 4.38
N ALA A 64 6.86 29.01 3.66
CA ALA A 64 5.55 28.78 4.24
C ALA A 64 5.44 27.39 4.89
N LEU A 65 5.89 26.35 4.21
CA LEU A 65 5.92 24.99 4.76
C LEU A 65 6.86 24.89 5.98
N LYS A 66 8.01 25.56 5.97
CA LYS A 66 8.90 25.64 7.13
C LYS A 66 8.22 26.33 8.33
N LEU A 67 7.46 27.40 8.09
CA LEU A 67 6.70 28.08 9.14
C LEU A 67 5.61 27.17 9.71
N MET A 68 4.85 26.50 8.86
CA MET A 68 3.82 25.53 9.27
C MET A 68 4.43 24.39 10.09
N ARG A 69 5.60 23.86 9.68
CA ARG A 69 6.36 22.85 10.40
C ARG A 69 6.76 23.33 11.81
N ARG A 70 7.29 24.56 11.94
CA ARG A 70 7.65 25.14 13.24
C ARG A 70 6.44 25.27 14.18
N ARG A 71 5.24 25.45 13.62
CA ARG A 71 3.97 25.52 14.37
C ARG A 71 3.34 24.16 14.64
N GLY A 72 3.91 23.06 14.12
CA GLY A 72 3.32 21.71 14.20
C GLY A 72 2.02 21.56 13.38
N MET A 73 1.86 22.37 12.33
CA MET A 73 0.63 22.50 11.55
C MET A 73 0.84 22.05 10.09
N LEU A 74 1.54 20.94 9.88
CA LEU A 74 1.77 20.42 8.52
C LEU A 74 0.50 19.79 7.93
N PRO A 75 0.23 20.01 6.62
CA PRO A 75 -0.90 19.39 5.94
C PRO A 75 -0.61 17.91 5.63
N THR A 76 -1.65 17.19 5.21
CA THR A 76 -1.55 15.90 4.52
C THR A 76 -1.33 16.14 3.03
N GLY A 77 -0.38 15.44 2.40
CA GLY A 77 -0.13 15.52 0.96
C GLY A 77 -0.99 14.56 0.14
N CYS A 78 -1.22 14.90 -1.13
CA CYS A 78 -1.81 14.01 -2.12
C CYS A 78 -1.05 14.12 -3.43
N CYS A 79 -0.57 13.00 -3.97
CA CYS A 79 0.06 12.93 -5.28
C CYS A 79 -0.85 12.20 -6.26
N TYR A 80 -1.06 12.79 -7.43
CA TYR A 80 -1.87 12.23 -8.51
C TYR A 80 -1.53 12.91 -9.83
N ASP A 81 -1.55 12.15 -10.93
CA ASP A 81 -1.38 12.68 -12.28
C ASP A 81 -2.30 11.93 -13.26
N ASP A 82 -3.09 12.68 -14.02
CA ASP A 82 -4.04 12.13 -15.01
C ASP A 82 -3.35 11.33 -16.12
N ARG A 83 -2.08 11.63 -16.42
CA ARG A 83 -1.29 10.91 -17.45
C ARG A 83 -1.10 9.42 -17.12
N MET A 84 -1.11 9.05 -15.86
CA MET A 84 -1.06 7.64 -15.45
C MET A 84 -2.26 6.83 -15.97
N LYS A 85 -3.37 7.46 -16.33
CA LYS A 85 -4.54 6.80 -16.96
C LYS A 85 -4.27 6.34 -18.39
N LEU A 86 -3.21 6.84 -19.01
CA LEU A 86 -2.83 6.47 -20.38
C LEU A 86 -2.21 5.07 -20.47
N HIS A 87 -1.78 4.50 -19.36
CA HIS A 87 -1.45 3.08 -19.32
C HIS A 87 -2.72 2.27 -19.53
N ALA A 88 -2.83 1.66 -20.70
CA ALA A 88 -3.98 0.88 -21.13
C ALA A 88 -3.51 -0.25 -22.05
N ASN A 89 -4.32 -1.30 -22.14
CA ASN A 89 -4.06 -2.39 -23.07
C ASN A 89 -3.95 -1.86 -24.51
N ALA A 90 -3.03 -2.41 -25.32
CA ALA A 90 -2.81 -2.05 -26.72
C ALA A 90 -4.05 -2.19 -27.61
N ASP A 91 -5.09 -2.90 -27.15
CA ASP A 91 -6.37 -3.07 -27.84
C ASP A 91 -7.38 -1.92 -27.65
N PHE A 92 -6.95 -0.81 -27.07
CA PHE A 92 -7.74 0.39 -26.83
C PHE A 92 -8.77 0.34 -25.71
N GLY A 93 -8.43 1.01 -24.70
CA GLY A 93 -9.26 1.27 -23.55
C GLY A 93 -9.28 0.11 -22.57
N PRO A 94 -9.81 0.38 -21.40
CA PRO A 94 -9.99 -0.64 -20.39
C PRO A 94 -10.85 -1.73 -21.00
N THR A 95 -10.23 -2.87 -21.28
CA THR A 95 -11.04 -4.02 -21.65
C THR A 95 -11.88 -4.37 -20.43
N PRO A 96 -13.18 -4.68 -20.60
CA PRO A 96 -14.02 -5.08 -19.47
C PRO A 96 -13.53 -6.36 -18.77
N HIS A 97 -12.43 -6.93 -19.25
CA HIS A 97 -11.84 -8.17 -18.76
C HIS A 97 -10.53 -7.98 -17.99
N HIS A 98 -9.90 -6.78 -18.03
CA HIS A 98 -8.68 -6.55 -17.28
C HIS A 98 -8.99 -5.82 -15.96
N PRO A 99 -8.64 -6.40 -14.80
CA PRO A 99 -8.96 -5.81 -13.49
C PRO A 99 -8.18 -4.52 -13.22
N GLU A 100 -6.90 -4.43 -13.63
CA GLU A 100 -6.09 -3.22 -13.47
C GLU A 100 -6.51 -2.19 -14.54
N ASP A 101 -7.42 -1.29 -14.17
CA ASP A 101 -8.15 -0.36 -15.03
C ASP A 101 -7.82 1.09 -14.64
N PRO A 102 -7.61 2.00 -15.62
CA PRO A 102 -7.38 3.42 -15.34
C PRO A 102 -8.41 4.09 -14.43
N ARG A 103 -9.66 3.60 -14.42
CA ARG A 103 -10.74 4.11 -13.56
C ARG A 103 -10.46 3.91 -12.08
N ARG A 104 -9.55 3.00 -11.69
CA ARG A 104 -9.18 2.78 -10.28
C ARG A 104 -8.74 4.08 -9.62
N ILE A 105 -7.75 4.76 -10.20
CA ILE A 105 -7.24 6.05 -9.68
C ILE A 105 -8.23 7.19 -9.90
N GLU A 106 -9.01 7.15 -10.98
CA GLU A 106 -10.02 8.16 -11.27
C GLU A 106 -11.14 8.16 -10.21
N GLU A 107 -11.67 6.99 -9.84
CA GLU A 107 -12.74 6.88 -8.83
C GLU A 107 -12.26 7.26 -7.43
N ILE A 108 -11.02 6.96 -7.06
CA ILE A 108 -10.42 7.46 -5.82
C ILE A 108 -10.41 9.00 -5.83
N MET A 109 -9.91 9.61 -6.90
CA MET A 109 -9.83 11.07 -6.99
C MET A 109 -11.21 11.74 -7.07
N LYS A 110 -12.18 11.13 -7.76
CA LYS A 110 -13.58 11.59 -7.73
C LYS A 110 -14.15 11.54 -6.31
N MET A 111 -13.87 10.45 -5.57
CA MET A 111 -14.31 10.30 -4.19
C MET A 111 -13.67 11.36 -3.27
N PHE A 112 -12.36 11.62 -3.39
CA PHE A 112 -11.67 12.65 -2.62
C PHE A 112 -12.23 14.05 -2.93
N LYS A 113 -12.48 14.37 -4.20
CA LYS A 113 -13.11 15.63 -4.61
C LYS A 113 -14.52 15.77 -4.05
N ARG A 114 -15.37 14.73 -4.14
CA ARG A 114 -16.73 14.72 -3.58
C ARG A 114 -16.74 14.87 -2.06
N ALA A 115 -15.77 14.31 -1.38
CA ALA A 115 -15.60 14.41 0.07
C ALA A 115 -15.01 15.77 0.52
N GLY A 116 -14.66 16.65 -0.44
CA GLY A 116 -14.10 17.98 -0.14
C GLY A 116 -12.66 17.95 0.38
N LEU A 117 -11.88 16.90 0.05
CA LEU A 117 -10.48 16.78 0.48
C LEU A 117 -9.52 17.48 -0.48
N ILE A 118 -9.91 17.65 -1.75
CA ILE A 118 -9.09 18.22 -2.81
C ILE A 118 -9.59 19.62 -3.16
N PHE A 119 -8.70 20.59 -3.09
CA PHE A 119 -8.96 21.95 -3.58
C PHE A 119 -8.75 21.98 -5.10
N THR A 120 -9.63 22.70 -5.82
CA THR A 120 -9.60 22.78 -7.29
C THR A 120 -9.09 24.12 -7.82
N GLY A 121 -8.78 25.07 -6.94
CA GLY A 121 -8.20 26.36 -7.29
C GLY A 121 -6.68 26.35 -7.36
N PRO A 122 -6.06 27.53 -7.53
CA PRO A 122 -4.61 27.71 -7.62
C PRO A 122 -3.88 27.25 -6.34
N ASP A 123 -2.62 26.84 -6.48
CA ASP A 123 -1.78 26.41 -5.34
C ASP A 123 -1.49 27.55 -4.36
N THR A 124 -1.40 28.79 -4.82
CA THR A 124 -1.27 29.99 -3.98
C THR A 124 -2.42 30.14 -3.00
N GLU A 125 -3.65 30.04 -3.48
CA GLU A 125 -4.85 30.10 -2.66
C GLU A 125 -4.95 28.88 -1.71
N LEU A 126 -4.59 27.67 -2.20
CA LEU A 126 -4.52 26.48 -1.36
C LEU A 126 -3.54 26.69 -0.20
N LEU A 127 -2.36 27.24 -0.47
CA LEU A 127 -1.34 27.48 0.55
C LEU A 127 -1.86 28.44 1.63
N ASP A 128 -2.55 29.51 1.25
CA ASP A 128 -3.12 30.46 2.21
C ASP A 128 -4.20 29.83 3.09
N ILE A 129 -5.07 29.01 2.51
CA ILE A 129 -6.07 28.25 3.27
C ILE A 129 -5.38 27.29 4.26
N LEU A 130 -4.34 26.60 3.84
CA LEU A 130 -3.64 25.62 4.68
C LEU A 130 -2.80 26.28 5.79
N LYS A 131 -2.31 27.51 5.61
CA LYS A 131 -1.66 28.28 6.67
C LYS A 131 -2.61 28.56 7.84
N GLU A 132 -3.92 28.72 7.56
CA GLU A 132 -4.96 28.95 8.57
C GLU A 132 -5.54 27.62 9.11
N ASN A 133 -5.79 26.66 8.21
CA ASN A 133 -6.36 25.36 8.56
C ASN A 133 -5.69 24.21 7.76
N PRO A 134 -4.64 23.60 8.31
CA PRO A 134 -3.84 22.58 7.63
C PRO A 134 -4.58 21.25 7.37
N THR A 135 -5.76 21.07 7.97
CA THR A 135 -6.59 19.88 7.78
C THR A 135 -7.76 20.11 6.83
N LYS A 136 -7.88 21.31 6.23
CA LYS A 136 -9.01 21.66 5.38
C LYS A 136 -8.98 20.92 4.05
N TYR A 137 -7.81 20.86 3.41
CA TYR A 137 -7.56 20.18 2.14
C TYR A 137 -6.23 19.44 2.19
N MET A 138 -6.05 18.51 1.28
CA MET A 138 -4.75 17.87 1.06
C MET A 138 -3.86 18.80 0.22
N TRP A 139 -2.56 18.89 0.61
CA TRP A 139 -1.55 19.58 -0.18
C TRP A 139 -1.24 18.81 -1.46
N ARG A 140 -1.20 19.51 -2.58
CA ARG A 140 -0.89 18.91 -3.88
C ARG A 140 0.61 18.64 -4.01
N ILE A 141 0.98 17.37 -4.19
CA ILE A 141 2.34 16.94 -4.49
C ILE A 141 2.37 16.64 -5.99
N PRO A 142 3.13 17.39 -6.81
CA PRO A 142 3.24 17.12 -8.23
C PRO A 142 3.98 15.80 -8.46
N ALA A 143 3.44 14.94 -9.33
CA ALA A 143 4.17 13.80 -9.83
C ALA A 143 5.16 14.24 -10.92
N ARG A 144 6.29 13.54 -11.00
CA ARG A 144 7.25 13.65 -12.08
C ARG A 144 7.65 12.28 -12.58
N GLU A 145 8.27 12.21 -13.70
CA GLU A 145 8.92 11.00 -14.14
C GLU A 145 10.12 10.65 -13.25
N ALA A 146 10.25 9.39 -12.88
CA ALA A 146 11.43 8.89 -12.20
C ALA A 146 12.60 8.80 -13.19
N THR A 147 13.79 9.12 -12.73
CA THR A 147 15.02 8.99 -13.55
C THR A 147 15.48 7.53 -13.59
N LYS A 148 16.22 7.17 -14.65
CA LYS A 148 16.87 5.86 -14.76
C LYS A 148 17.75 5.55 -13.54
N GLN A 149 18.44 6.55 -13.01
CA GLN A 149 19.28 6.38 -11.83
C GLN A 149 18.47 6.00 -10.60
N GLU A 150 17.32 6.63 -10.37
CA GLU A 150 16.41 6.31 -9.27
C GLU A 150 15.83 4.90 -9.43
N ILE A 151 15.35 4.56 -10.62
CA ILE A 151 14.83 3.20 -10.93
C ILE A 151 15.90 2.13 -10.69
N CYS A 152 17.12 2.37 -11.15
CA CYS A 152 18.23 1.43 -11.01
C CYS A 152 18.82 1.36 -9.58
N THR A 153 18.23 2.03 -8.60
CA THR A 153 18.55 1.78 -7.18
C THR A 153 18.08 0.40 -6.70
N VAL A 154 17.08 -0.19 -7.37
CA VAL A 154 16.50 -1.50 -7.05
C VAL A 154 16.32 -2.41 -8.26
N HIS A 155 16.32 -1.87 -9.48
CA HIS A 155 16.19 -2.64 -10.72
C HIS A 155 17.50 -2.69 -11.50
N THR A 156 17.66 -3.72 -12.31
CA THR A 156 18.79 -3.80 -13.24
C THR A 156 18.61 -2.82 -14.38
N PRO A 157 19.71 -2.27 -14.95
CA PRO A 157 19.63 -1.43 -16.14
C PRO A 157 18.93 -2.12 -17.32
N GLY A 158 19.12 -3.44 -17.47
CA GLY A 158 18.47 -4.21 -18.53
C GLY A 158 16.95 -4.28 -18.37
N HIS A 159 16.44 -4.33 -17.14
CA HIS A 159 15.01 -4.25 -16.88
C HIS A 159 14.44 -2.87 -17.24
N TYR A 160 15.13 -1.80 -16.85
CA TYR A 160 14.75 -0.45 -17.26
C TYR A 160 14.66 -0.33 -18.77
N ASP A 161 15.73 -0.77 -19.49
CA ASP A 161 15.80 -0.69 -20.94
C ASP A 161 14.70 -1.53 -21.63
N TRP A 162 14.30 -2.65 -21.01
CA TRP A 162 13.17 -3.44 -21.49
C TRP A 162 11.85 -2.69 -21.37
N VAL A 163 11.58 -2.04 -20.23
CA VAL A 163 10.35 -1.23 -20.03
C VAL A 163 10.35 -0.02 -20.98
N GLU A 164 11.47 0.67 -21.12
CA GLU A 164 11.64 1.80 -22.04
C GLU A 164 11.34 1.39 -23.50
N ASN A 165 11.82 0.21 -23.92
CA ASN A 165 11.59 -0.30 -25.27
C ASN A 165 10.09 -0.51 -25.60
N LEU A 166 9.20 -0.63 -24.62
CA LEU A 166 7.75 -0.74 -24.88
C LEU A 166 7.22 0.48 -25.63
N SER A 167 7.76 1.67 -25.36
CA SER A 167 7.35 2.92 -26.03
C SER A 167 7.74 2.97 -27.52
N HIS A 168 8.68 2.11 -27.94
CA HIS A 168 9.18 2.03 -29.32
C HIS A 168 8.51 0.95 -30.14
N LEU A 169 7.74 0.08 -29.52
CA LEU A 169 7.05 -1.03 -30.20
C LEU A 169 5.82 -0.55 -30.97
N SER A 170 5.54 -1.20 -32.10
CA SER A 170 4.30 -0.96 -32.83
C SER A 170 3.09 -1.49 -32.03
N THR A 171 1.89 -0.91 -32.27
CA THR A 171 0.65 -1.40 -31.65
C THR A 171 0.44 -2.89 -31.90
N ARG A 172 0.84 -3.41 -33.06
CA ARG A 172 0.75 -4.85 -33.38
C ARG A 172 1.66 -5.67 -32.47
N ASP A 173 2.89 -5.23 -32.27
CA ASP A 173 3.86 -5.96 -31.45
C ASP A 173 3.48 -5.88 -29.96
N LEU A 174 3.03 -4.71 -29.49
CA LEU A 174 2.50 -4.55 -28.12
C LEU A 174 1.31 -5.49 -27.85
N ARG A 175 0.38 -5.61 -28.82
CA ARG A 175 -0.74 -6.53 -28.73
C ARG A 175 -0.29 -7.98 -28.61
N ALA A 176 0.64 -8.41 -29.48
CA ALA A 176 1.20 -9.75 -29.44
C ALA A 176 1.94 -10.02 -28.13
N LEU A 177 2.69 -9.03 -27.63
CA LEU A 177 3.40 -9.11 -26.35
C LEU A 177 2.42 -9.20 -25.18
N SER A 178 1.37 -8.35 -25.12
CA SER A 178 0.32 -8.43 -24.10
C SER A 178 -0.33 -9.81 -24.06
N MET A 179 -0.69 -10.38 -25.21
CA MET A 179 -1.29 -11.73 -25.26
C MET A 179 -0.37 -12.82 -24.69
N THR A 180 0.94 -12.61 -24.75
CA THR A 180 1.93 -13.55 -24.20
C THR A 180 2.14 -13.31 -22.70
N LEU A 181 2.24 -12.05 -22.29
CA LEU A 181 2.54 -11.67 -20.91
C LEU A 181 1.31 -11.76 -20.00
N ASP A 182 0.09 -11.54 -20.53
CA ASP A 182 -1.16 -11.61 -19.75
C ASP A 182 -1.61 -13.06 -19.50
N GLN A 183 -0.64 -13.95 -19.37
CA GLN A 183 -0.86 -15.37 -19.11
C GLN A 183 0.04 -15.85 -17.98
N GLY A 184 -0.50 -16.77 -17.18
CA GLY A 184 0.26 -17.43 -16.13
C GLY A 184 0.80 -16.46 -15.08
N ARG A 185 2.06 -16.64 -14.68
CA ARG A 185 2.68 -15.88 -13.60
C ARG A 185 3.03 -14.43 -13.98
N ALA A 186 3.27 -14.15 -15.25
CA ALA A 186 3.60 -12.79 -15.68
C ALA A 186 2.42 -11.85 -15.47
N SER A 187 1.20 -12.26 -15.85
CA SER A 187 -0.05 -11.51 -15.62
C SER A 187 0.15 -10.01 -15.83
N LEU A 188 0.52 -9.63 -17.07
CA LEU A 188 0.91 -8.25 -17.39
C LEU A 188 0.40 -7.88 -18.78
N TYR A 189 -0.29 -6.76 -18.91
CA TYR A 189 -0.57 -6.16 -20.21
C TYR A 189 0.31 -4.95 -20.48
N VAL A 190 0.57 -4.64 -21.71
CA VAL A 190 1.43 -3.53 -22.16
C VAL A 190 0.72 -2.67 -23.19
N GLY A 191 0.98 -1.37 -23.14
CA GLY A 191 0.51 -0.37 -24.09
C GLY A 191 1.61 0.63 -24.43
N GLY A 192 1.39 1.46 -25.45
CA GLY A 192 2.38 2.45 -25.89
C GLY A 192 2.75 3.50 -24.86
N MET A 193 1.88 3.71 -23.84
CA MET A 193 2.10 4.67 -22.74
C MET A 193 2.44 3.99 -21.42
N SER A 194 2.74 2.68 -21.44
CA SER A 194 3.05 1.96 -20.20
C SER A 194 4.34 2.41 -19.55
N TYR A 195 5.34 2.74 -20.36
CA TYR A 195 6.64 3.24 -19.87
C TYR A 195 6.50 4.58 -19.17
N GLU A 196 5.88 5.57 -19.81
CA GLU A 196 5.68 6.91 -19.24
C GLU A 196 4.83 6.87 -17.98
N ALA A 197 3.75 6.09 -17.99
CA ALA A 197 2.93 5.90 -16.80
C ALA A 197 3.68 5.21 -15.66
N ALA A 198 4.53 4.23 -15.95
CA ALA A 198 5.37 3.56 -14.96
C ALA A 198 6.42 4.53 -14.36
N LEU A 199 7.02 5.40 -15.18
CA LEU A 199 7.93 6.44 -14.70
C LEU A 199 7.20 7.45 -13.79
N LEU A 200 5.98 7.88 -14.18
CA LEU A 200 5.16 8.78 -13.37
C LEU A 200 4.70 8.14 -12.07
N SER A 201 4.38 6.85 -12.08
CA SER A 201 4.00 6.11 -10.88
C SER A 201 5.16 6.04 -9.89
N ALA A 202 6.33 5.63 -10.35
CA ALA A 202 7.55 5.59 -9.53
C ALA A 202 7.95 6.98 -9.04
N GLY A 203 7.94 7.99 -9.91
CA GLY A 203 8.27 9.37 -9.56
C GLY A 203 7.26 9.99 -8.59
N GLY A 204 5.97 9.69 -8.73
CA GLY A 204 4.92 10.09 -7.79
C GLY A 204 5.11 9.46 -6.41
N CYS A 205 5.51 8.19 -6.35
CA CYS A 205 5.89 7.52 -5.10
C CYS A 205 7.11 8.18 -4.46
N ILE A 206 8.18 8.44 -5.24
CA ILE A 206 9.39 9.13 -4.78
C ILE A 206 9.03 10.48 -4.17
N GLU A 207 8.31 11.33 -4.89
CA GLU A 207 7.97 12.68 -4.41
C GLU A 207 7.09 12.62 -3.15
N THR A 208 6.17 11.66 -3.07
CA THR A 208 5.36 11.44 -1.86
C THR A 208 6.22 11.08 -0.67
N CYS A 209 7.09 10.09 -0.80
CA CYS A 209 8.00 9.65 0.26
C CYS A 209 8.98 10.76 0.68
N LYS A 210 9.56 11.49 -0.28
CA LYS A 210 10.49 12.61 -0.02
C LYS A 210 9.81 13.74 0.75
N ASN A 211 8.62 14.16 0.36
CA ASN A 211 7.89 15.23 1.06
C ASN A 211 7.56 14.84 2.51
N VAL A 212 7.25 13.56 2.77
CA VAL A 212 7.05 13.05 4.12
C VAL A 212 8.36 12.96 4.90
N ALA A 213 9.42 12.38 4.30
CA ALA A 213 10.72 12.22 4.95
C ALA A 213 11.34 13.57 5.33
N ALA A 214 11.32 14.55 4.40
CA ALA A 214 11.78 15.91 4.60
C ALA A 214 10.93 16.69 5.62
N GLY A 215 9.69 16.22 5.91
CA GLY A 215 8.75 16.93 6.77
C GLY A 215 8.18 18.21 6.12
N ASN A 216 7.99 18.21 4.82
CA ASN A 216 7.22 19.23 4.10
C ASN A 216 5.72 19.03 4.30
N VAL A 217 5.29 17.79 4.44
CA VAL A 217 3.95 17.39 4.87
C VAL A 217 4.06 16.44 6.08
N LYS A 218 3.01 16.29 6.87
CA LYS A 218 3.06 15.36 8.01
C LYS A 218 2.97 13.91 7.57
N ASN A 219 2.17 13.63 6.55
CA ASN A 219 1.95 12.36 5.90
C ASN A 219 1.37 12.60 4.50
N ALA A 220 1.29 11.57 3.64
CA ALA A 220 0.77 11.77 2.29
C ALA A 220 0.17 10.49 1.70
N PHE A 221 -0.66 10.67 0.66
CA PHE A 221 -1.23 9.59 -0.15
C PHE A 221 -0.83 9.77 -1.63
N ALA A 222 -0.16 8.79 -2.21
CA ALA A 222 0.13 8.69 -3.64
C ALA A 222 -0.95 7.83 -4.32
N VAL A 223 -1.83 8.47 -5.10
CA VAL A 223 -2.84 7.80 -5.93
C VAL A 223 -2.21 7.55 -7.29
N ILE A 224 -1.44 6.49 -7.39
CA ILE A 224 -0.55 6.16 -8.52
C ILE A 224 -0.94 4.85 -9.20
N ARG A 225 -0.56 4.68 -10.47
CA ARG A 225 -0.60 3.45 -11.27
C ARG A 225 0.36 3.55 -12.47
N PRO A 226 0.86 2.41 -12.97
CA PRO A 226 0.65 1.02 -12.54
C PRO A 226 1.16 0.75 -11.12
N PRO A 227 0.70 -0.35 -10.47
CA PRO A 227 1.22 -0.79 -9.18
C PRO A 227 2.68 -1.25 -9.28
N GLY A 228 3.31 -1.60 -8.15
CA GLY A 228 4.75 -1.86 -8.14
C GLY A 228 5.20 -3.12 -7.40
N HIS A 229 4.50 -3.58 -6.37
CA HIS A 229 5.05 -4.51 -5.37
C HIS A 229 5.43 -5.92 -5.88
N HIS A 230 4.94 -6.31 -7.07
CA HIS A 230 5.32 -7.58 -7.69
C HIS A 230 6.55 -7.49 -8.60
N ALA A 231 6.93 -6.28 -9.09
CA ALA A 231 8.07 -6.14 -9.98
C ALA A 231 9.38 -6.57 -9.29
N GLU A 232 10.08 -7.51 -9.92
CA GLU A 232 11.37 -8.03 -9.43
C GLU A 232 12.54 -7.18 -9.93
N TYR A 233 13.78 -7.52 -9.55
CA TYR A 233 14.99 -6.81 -9.97
C TYR A 233 15.09 -6.64 -11.49
N ASP A 234 14.69 -7.67 -12.23
CA ASP A 234 14.93 -7.82 -13.66
C ASP A 234 13.69 -8.23 -14.46
N SER A 235 12.51 -8.26 -13.82
CA SER A 235 11.28 -8.66 -14.50
C SER A 235 10.05 -7.93 -13.99
N ALA A 236 9.16 -7.56 -14.93
CA ALA A 236 7.84 -7.05 -14.67
C ALA A 236 6.84 -8.21 -14.53
N MET A 237 5.93 -8.13 -13.56
CA MET A 237 4.89 -9.11 -13.35
C MET A 237 3.75 -8.56 -12.47
N GLY A 238 2.59 -9.23 -12.48
CA GLY A 238 1.48 -8.87 -11.61
C GLY A 238 1.03 -7.43 -11.79
N PHE A 239 0.87 -6.98 -13.03
CA PHE A 239 0.51 -5.61 -13.42
C PHE A 239 1.59 -4.56 -13.13
N CYS A 240 2.74 -4.93 -12.53
CA CYS A 240 3.80 -4.07 -12.06
C CYS A 240 4.97 -4.03 -13.05
N PHE A 241 5.45 -2.81 -13.35
CA PHE A 241 6.63 -2.57 -14.21
C PHE A 241 7.86 -2.23 -13.39
N PHE A 242 7.79 -1.21 -12.57
CA PHE A 242 8.81 -0.81 -11.61
C PHE A 242 8.27 -0.92 -10.19
N ASN A 243 9.10 -1.30 -9.24
CA ASN A 243 8.68 -1.45 -7.85
C ASN A 243 8.73 -0.09 -7.14
N ASN A 244 7.61 0.63 -7.18
CA ASN A 244 7.49 2.02 -6.77
C ASN A 244 7.97 2.27 -5.33
N VAL A 245 7.53 1.44 -4.39
CA VAL A 245 7.80 1.61 -2.94
C VAL A 245 9.28 1.38 -2.61
N PRO A 246 9.95 0.31 -3.04
CA PRO A 246 11.39 0.14 -2.86
C PRO A 246 12.22 1.27 -3.46
N ILE A 247 11.86 1.78 -4.65
CA ILE A 247 12.54 2.93 -5.27
C ILE A 247 12.40 4.14 -4.34
N GLY A 248 11.18 4.47 -3.90
CA GLY A 248 10.93 5.58 -2.98
C GLY A 248 11.68 5.45 -1.66
N ALA A 249 11.75 4.25 -1.09
CA ALA A 249 12.50 3.96 0.13
C ALA A 249 14.02 4.20 -0.06
N ARG A 250 14.61 3.67 -1.14
CA ARG A 250 16.04 3.85 -1.45
C ARG A 250 16.41 5.30 -1.69
N VAL A 251 15.61 6.03 -2.47
CA VAL A 251 15.83 7.46 -2.71
C VAL A 251 15.78 8.23 -1.40
N CYS A 252 14.81 7.96 -0.52
CA CYS A 252 14.75 8.62 0.79
C CYS A 252 15.95 8.29 1.68
N GLN A 253 16.42 7.04 1.70
CA GLN A 253 17.61 6.64 2.45
C GLN A 253 18.88 7.34 1.92
N GLN A 254 18.99 7.53 0.60
CA GLN A 254 20.13 8.20 -0.03
C GLN A 254 20.12 9.72 0.19
N GLU A 255 18.95 10.35 0.06
CA GLU A 255 18.85 11.82 0.17
C GLU A 255 18.76 12.30 1.64
N TYR A 256 18.27 11.46 2.55
CA TYR A 256 18.09 11.81 3.97
C TYR A 256 18.77 10.80 4.91
N PRO A 257 20.07 10.48 4.75
CA PRO A 257 20.72 9.38 5.49
C PRO A 257 20.70 9.54 7.00
N GLU A 258 20.67 10.78 7.49
CA GLU A 258 20.65 11.08 8.93
C GLU A 258 19.23 10.98 9.56
N THR A 259 18.18 11.17 8.77
CA THR A 259 16.79 11.29 9.26
C THR A 259 15.83 10.27 8.68
N CYS A 260 16.29 9.45 7.73
CA CYS A 260 15.50 8.39 7.09
C CYS A 260 16.38 7.18 6.79
N ARG A 261 16.98 6.59 7.83
CA ARG A 261 17.81 5.39 7.70
C ARG A 261 16.98 4.12 7.78
N LYS A 262 16.08 4.05 8.77
CA LYS A 262 15.21 2.90 9.00
C LYS A 262 13.85 3.12 8.37
N VAL A 263 13.50 2.29 7.41
CA VAL A 263 12.21 2.35 6.71
C VAL A 263 11.37 1.13 7.08
N PHE A 264 10.13 1.35 7.49
CA PHE A 264 9.15 0.29 7.65
C PHE A 264 8.20 0.31 6.44
N ILE A 265 8.20 -0.77 5.68
CA ILE A 265 7.26 -1.00 4.57
C ILE A 265 6.21 -1.99 5.04
N LEU A 266 4.98 -1.52 5.15
CA LEU A 266 3.81 -2.36 5.41
C LEU A 266 3.06 -2.58 4.11
N ASP A 267 2.84 -3.80 3.75
CA ASP A 267 2.06 -4.21 2.58
C ASP A 267 0.77 -4.91 3.05
N TRP A 268 -0.37 -4.28 2.79
CA TRP A 268 -1.66 -4.86 3.09
C TRP A 268 -2.47 -5.24 1.84
N ASP A 269 -1.83 -5.18 0.65
CA ASP A 269 -2.35 -5.83 -0.54
C ASP A 269 -2.66 -7.30 -0.23
N VAL A 270 -3.70 -7.86 -0.85
CA VAL A 270 -4.09 -9.25 -0.60
C VAL A 270 -3.06 -10.23 -1.17
N HIS A 271 -2.24 -9.77 -2.13
CA HIS A 271 -1.16 -10.55 -2.74
C HIS A 271 0.17 -10.33 -2.02
N HIS A 272 1.02 -11.33 -2.02
CA HIS A 272 2.38 -11.18 -1.50
C HIS A 272 3.22 -10.28 -2.40
N GLY A 273 3.78 -9.21 -1.85
CA GLY A 273 4.72 -8.33 -2.57
C GLY A 273 6.10 -8.96 -2.70
N ASN A 274 6.21 -9.97 -3.56
CA ASN A 274 7.43 -10.75 -3.77
C ASN A 274 8.63 -9.89 -4.18
N GLY A 275 8.41 -8.88 -5.03
CA GLY A 275 9.46 -7.97 -5.44
C GLY A 275 10.00 -7.13 -4.28
N VAL A 276 9.12 -6.61 -3.42
CA VAL A 276 9.56 -5.86 -2.22
C VAL A 276 10.35 -6.75 -1.27
N GLN A 277 9.83 -7.97 -0.99
CA GLN A 277 10.53 -8.94 -0.16
C GLN A 277 11.94 -9.20 -0.70
N ASN A 278 12.08 -9.52 -1.99
CA ASN A 278 13.35 -9.91 -2.58
C ASN A 278 14.37 -8.75 -2.59
N MET A 279 13.91 -7.50 -2.80
CA MET A 279 14.77 -6.30 -2.80
C MET A 279 15.34 -5.93 -1.42
N PHE A 280 14.73 -6.40 -0.33
CA PHE A 280 15.15 -6.06 1.03
C PHE A 280 15.42 -7.27 1.92
N TYR A 281 15.52 -8.49 1.36
CA TYR A 281 15.57 -9.73 2.12
C TYR A 281 16.78 -9.84 3.06
N ASP A 282 17.89 -9.17 2.73
CA ASP A 282 19.13 -9.12 3.51
C ASP A 282 19.43 -7.72 4.13
N ASP A 283 18.50 -6.76 4.02
CA ASP A 283 18.70 -5.40 4.48
C ASP A 283 18.25 -5.20 5.94
N PRO A 284 19.19 -4.87 6.87
CA PRO A 284 18.84 -4.65 8.27
C PRO A 284 18.09 -3.33 8.54
N ASN A 285 18.11 -2.39 7.59
CA ASN A 285 17.51 -1.05 7.73
C ASN A 285 16.10 -0.95 7.16
N VAL A 286 15.62 -2.00 6.50
CA VAL A 286 14.24 -2.05 6.00
C VAL A 286 13.50 -3.20 6.66
N LEU A 287 12.43 -2.87 7.39
CA LEU A 287 11.47 -3.85 7.88
C LEU A 287 10.36 -3.96 6.83
N TYR A 288 10.19 -5.13 6.24
CA TYR A 288 9.07 -5.44 5.36
C TYR A 288 8.07 -6.36 6.08
N THR A 289 6.81 -5.97 6.10
CA THR A 289 5.73 -6.80 6.65
C THR A 289 4.59 -6.87 5.65
N SER A 290 4.21 -8.08 5.24
CA SER A 290 3.13 -8.33 4.29
C SER A 290 2.02 -9.16 4.93
N LEU A 291 0.76 -8.71 4.74
CA LEU A 291 -0.45 -9.42 5.13
C LEU A 291 -1.15 -9.91 3.86
N HIS A 292 -0.99 -11.16 3.51
CA HIS A 292 -1.46 -11.66 2.21
C HIS A 292 -2.07 -13.06 2.30
N VAL A 293 -2.90 -13.38 1.34
CA VAL A 293 -3.36 -14.76 1.13
C VAL A 293 -2.21 -15.54 0.49
N TYR A 294 -1.85 -16.66 1.11
CA TYR A 294 -0.79 -17.54 0.62
C TYR A 294 -1.33 -18.87 0.09
N ALA A 295 -2.33 -19.43 0.78
CA ALA A 295 -2.99 -20.70 0.42
C ALA A 295 -1.99 -21.81 0.06
N ASN A 296 -0.96 -22.02 0.90
CA ASN A 296 0.15 -22.96 0.66
C ASN A 296 0.95 -22.71 -0.63
N GLY A 297 0.91 -21.50 -1.17
CA GLY A 297 1.57 -21.09 -2.41
C GLY A 297 0.73 -21.32 -3.66
N GLU A 298 -0.58 -21.49 -3.51
CA GLU A 298 -1.53 -21.61 -4.63
C GLU A 298 -2.13 -20.26 -5.04
N PHE A 299 -2.14 -19.28 -4.13
CA PHE A 299 -2.60 -17.92 -4.43
C PHE A 299 -1.48 -17.10 -5.09
N TYR A 300 -1.83 -16.20 -6.01
CA TYR A 300 -0.84 -15.38 -6.73
C TYR A 300 0.06 -14.58 -5.75
N PRO A 301 1.34 -14.41 -6.01
CA PRO A 301 2.16 -14.87 -7.14
C PRO A 301 2.60 -16.33 -7.05
N GLY A 302 2.20 -17.04 -6.00
CA GLY A 302 2.55 -18.44 -5.79
C GLY A 302 4.01 -18.67 -5.40
N LYS A 303 4.45 -19.91 -5.50
CA LYS A 303 5.85 -20.28 -5.26
C LYS A 303 6.70 -19.92 -6.49
N PRO A 304 7.90 -19.35 -6.30
CA PRO A 304 8.82 -19.13 -7.41
C PRO A 304 9.29 -20.46 -8.00
N ASP A 305 9.56 -20.46 -9.32
CA ASP A 305 10.09 -21.65 -10.02
C ASP A 305 11.47 -22.04 -9.52
N ASN A 306 12.27 -21.04 -9.16
CA ASN A 306 13.58 -21.26 -8.52
C ASN A 306 13.38 -21.39 -6.99
N PRO A 307 13.61 -22.58 -6.39
CA PRO A 307 13.43 -22.80 -4.96
C PRO A 307 14.45 -22.05 -4.07
N MET A 308 15.46 -21.41 -4.66
CA MET A 308 16.40 -20.55 -3.93
C MET A 308 15.84 -19.14 -3.67
N ILE A 309 14.80 -18.75 -4.41
CA ILE A 309 14.08 -17.49 -4.19
C ILE A 309 13.05 -17.73 -3.08
N PRO A 310 13.01 -16.89 -2.03
CA PRO A 310 12.04 -17.05 -0.96
C PRO A 310 10.61 -16.77 -1.47
N ASP A 311 9.69 -17.66 -1.10
CA ASP A 311 8.25 -17.45 -1.34
C ASP A 311 7.61 -16.60 -0.23
N GLY A 312 6.27 -16.46 -0.26
CA GLY A 312 5.51 -15.70 0.72
C GLY A 312 5.15 -16.45 2.00
N ASP A 313 5.73 -17.62 2.31
CA ASP A 313 5.38 -18.32 3.55
C ASP A 313 5.94 -17.61 4.79
N LEU A 314 5.28 -17.83 5.91
CA LEU A 314 5.59 -17.21 7.21
C LEU A 314 6.98 -17.57 7.79
N ASP A 315 7.63 -18.60 7.28
CA ASP A 315 8.98 -19.01 7.69
C ASP A 315 10.09 -18.22 6.96
N LYS A 316 9.76 -17.41 5.99
CA LYS A 316 10.68 -16.54 5.26
C LYS A 316 10.90 -15.24 6.06
N VAL A 317 11.92 -15.26 6.90
CA VAL A 317 12.17 -14.22 7.91
C VAL A 317 13.32 -13.25 7.54
N GLY A 318 13.80 -13.29 6.31
CA GLY A 318 14.99 -12.56 5.86
C GLY A 318 16.25 -13.40 5.91
N ASP A 319 17.34 -12.89 5.37
CA ASP A 319 18.65 -13.57 5.37
C ASP A 319 19.79 -12.62 5.83
N GLY A 320 20.94 -13.19 6.13
CA GLY A 320 22.12 -12.42 6.54
C GLY A 320 21.82 -11.36 7.59
N PRO A 321 22.22 -10.09 7.37
CA PRO A 321 21.91 -8.97 8.27
C PRO A 321 20.43 -8.63 8.37
N GLY A 322 19.63 -8.98 7.36
CA GLY A 322 18.18 -8.75 7.28
C GLY A 322 17.33 -9.79 8.03
N LYS A 323 17.94 -10.76 8.72
CA LYS A 323 17.17 -11.76 9.49
C LYS A 323 16.27 -11.10 10.53
N GLY A 324 14.99 -11.52 10.52
CA GLY A 324 13.92 -10.94 11.33
C GLY A 324 13.30 -9.68 10.73
N LYS A 325 13.83 -9.14 9.61
CA LYS A 325 13.31 -7.93 8.97
C LYS A 325 12.26 -8.21 7.90
N ASN A 326 12.05 -9.47 7.53
CA ASN A 326 10.95 -9.91 6.69
C ASN A 326 9.90 -10.62 7.54
N VAL A 327 8.64 -10.15 7.48
CA VAL A 327 7.53 -10.66 8.30
C VAL A 327 6.35 -10.94 7.39
N ASN A 328 6.11 -12.21 7.09
CA ASN A 328 4.98 -12.66 6.28
C ASN A 328 3.83 -13.15 7.18
N ILE A 329 2.67 -12.50 7.09
CA ILE A 329 1.42 -12.95 7.68
C ILE A 329 0.63 -13.63 6.57
N ALA A 330 0.98 -14.89 6.32
CA ALA A 330 0.54 -15.71 5.19
C ALA A 330 -0.79 -16.39 5.52
N TRP A 331 -1.90 -15.80 5.12
CA TRP A 331 -3.24 -16.33 5.37
C TRP A 331 -3.45 -17.65 4.61
N PRO A 332 -4.12 -18.64 5.24
CA PRO A 332 -4.26 -19.97 4.66
C PRO A 332 -5.30 -20.03 3.53
N SER A 333 -6.15 -19.03 3.43
CA SER A 333 -7.20 -18.92 2.41
C SER A 333 -7.70 -17.47 2.32
N GLN A 334 -8.47 -17.18 1.30
CA GLN A 334 -9.33 -16.00 1.23
C GLN A 334 -10.35 -16.01 2.39
N GLY A 335 -11.15 -14.94 2.52
CA GLY A 335 -12.20 -14.84 3.54
C GLY A 335 -11.75 -14.17 4.84
N MET A 336 -10.53 -13.65 4.92
CA MET A 336 -10.05 -12.88 6.07
C MET A 336 -10.72 -11.50 6.10
N GLY A 337 -11.03 -11.02 7.29
CA GLY A 337 -11.70 -9.74 7.49
C GLY A 337 -11.10 -8.90 8.61
N ASP A 338 -11.87 -7.95 9.10
CA ASP A 338 -11.46 -6.96 10.10
C ASP A 338 -10.84 -7.58 11.36
N GLY A 339 -11.41 -8.68 11.84
CA GLY A 339 -10.91 -9.35 13.05
C GLY A 339 -9.50 -9.88 12.88
N GLU A 340 -9.23 -10.56 11.77
CA GLU A 340 -7.93 -11.14 11.43
C GLU A 340 -6.86 -10.05 11.23
N TYR A 341 -7.18 -9.02 10.44
CA TYR A 341 -6.25 -7.93 10.15
C TYR A 341 -5.92 -7.11 11.40
N LEU A 342 -6.91 -6.74 12.20
CA LEU A 342 -6.63 -6.01 13.44
C LEU A 342 -5.90 -6.87 14.49
N ALA A 343 -6.20 -8.17 14.57
CA ALA A 343 -5.43 -9.08 15.43
C ALA A 343 -3.97 -9.21 14.98
N ALA A 344 -3.72 -9.26 13.67
CA ALA A 344 -2.37 -9.24 13.09
C ALA A 344 -1.63 -7.95 13.47
N PHE A 345 -2.29 -6.81 13.33
CA PHE A 345 -1.73 -5.52 13.72
C PHE A 345 -1.39 -5.46 15.20
N GLN A 346 -2.30 -5.87 16.07
CA GLN A 346 -2.10 -5.80 17.51
C GLN A 346 -1.03 -6.78 18.02
N LYS A 347 -0.95 -7.98 17.43
CA LYS A 347 -0.09 -9.06 17.94
C LYS A 347 1.28 -9.12 17.30
N ILE A 348 1.40 -8.72 16.04
CA ILE A 348 2.62 -8.89 15.24
C ILE A 348 3.14 -7.54 14.72
N VAL A 349 2.34 -6.85 13.88
CA VAL A 349 2.78 -5.67 13.14
C VAL A 349 3.26 -4.56 14.07
N MET A 350 2.38 -4.07 14.95
CA MET A 350 2.69 -2.93 15.81
C MET A 350 3.76 -3.22 16.87
N PRO A 351 3.79 -4.38 17.54
CA PRO A 351 4.90 -4.70 18.46
C PRO A 351 6.25 -4.72 17.75
N ILE A 352 6.38 -5.40 16.60
CA ILE A 352 7.64 -5.47 15.85
C ILE A 352 8.03 -4.08 15.32
N ALA A 353 7.09 -3.34 14.73
CA ALA A 353 7.36 -2.01 14.19
C ALA A 353 7.81 -1.01 15.27
N LYS A 354 7.23 -1.08 16.48
CA LYS A 354 7.67 -0.26 17.62
C LYS A 354 9.09 -0.62 18.09
N GLU A 355 9.41 -1.90 18.16
CA GLU A 355 10.77 -2.36 18.53
C GLU A 355 11.78 -2.02 17.43
N PHE A 356 11.39 -2.10 16.15
CA PHE A 356 12.21 -1.65 15.03
C PHE A 356 12.48 -0.15 15.08
N ASN A 357 11.52 0.66 15.51
CA ASN A 357 11.58 2.12 15.61
C ASN A 357 11.98 2.78 14.29
N PRO A 358 11.10 2.81 13.29
CA PRO A 358 11.38 3.37 11.96
C PRO A 358 11.46 4.90 11.98
N ASP A 359 12.18 5.45 10.99
CA ASP A 359 12.23 6.88 10.70
C ASP A 359 11.13 7.31 9.70
N LEU A 360 10.68 6.36 8.87
CA LEU A 360 9.63 6.53 7.87
C LEU A 360 8.80 5.24 7.79
N VAL A 361 7.48 5.38 7.67
CA VAL A 361 6.56 4.29 7.33
C VAL A 361 6.08 4.49 5.90
N ILE A 362 6.21 3.47 5.06
CA ILE A 362 5.61 3.44 3.72
C ILE A 362 4.59 2.31 3.69
N ILE A 363 3.41 2.57 3.15
CA ILE A 363 2.36 1.57 3.02
C ILE A 363 2.21 1.24 1.54
N SER A 364 2.52 -0.01 1.15
CA SER A 364 2.06 -0.60 -0.10
C SER A 364 0.57 -0.90 0.07
N ALA A 365 -0.23 0.04 -0.44
CA ALA A 365 -1.65 0.12 -0.11
C ALA A 365 -2.51 -0.47 -1.24
N GLY A 366 -2.52 -1.80 -1.36
CA GLY A 366 -3.55 -2.49 -2.12
C GLY A 366 -4.88 -2.49 -1.36
N PHE A 367 -5.98 -2.37 -2.09
CA PHE A 367 -7.33 -2.44 -1.53
C PHE A 367 -8.13 -3.62 -2.09
N ASP A 368 -7.44 -4.64 -2.58
CA ASP A 368 -8.01 -5.89 -3.05
C ASP A 368 -8.37 -6.88 -1.94
N ALA A 369 -7.87 -6.68 -0.72
CA ALA A 369 -8.41 -7.35 0.47
C ALA A 369 -9.76 -6.76 0.94
N ALA A 370 -10.23 -5.66 0.33
CA ALA A 370 -11.45 -4.99 0.74
C ALA A 370 -12.71 -5.81 0.44
N ASP A 371 -13.71 -5.66 1.31
CA ASP A 371 -15.05 -6.23 1.10
C ASP A 371 -15.63 -5.74 -0.22
N GLY A 372 -16.03 -6.67 -1.07
CA GLY A 372 -16.54 -6.42 -2.43
C GLY A 372 -15.49 -6.55 -3.53
N ASP A 373 -14.21 -6.76 -3.24
CA ASP A 373 -13.21 -7.09 -4.25
C ASP A 373 -13.18 -8.61 -4.49
N GLU A 374 -13.65 -9.01 -5.67
CA GLU A 374 -13.79 -10.44 -6.02
C GLU A 374 -12.42 -11.11 -6.26
N LEU A 375 -11.40 -10.34 -6.67
CA LEU A 375 -10.07 -10.88 -6.94
C LEU A 375 -9.39 -11.31 -5.64
N GLY A 376 -9.46 -10.48 -4.62
CA GLY A 376 -8.90 -10.78 -3.32
C GLY A 376 -9.77 -11.70 -2.47
N GLY A 377 -11.11 -11.59 -2.59
CA GLY A 377 -12.06 -12.45 -1.90
C GLY A 377 -11.96 -12.39 -0.37
N CYS A 378 -11.54 -11.26 0.17
CA CYS A 378 -11.46 -10.95 1.59
C CYS A 378 -12.54 -9.93 1.99
N PHE A 379 -12.64 -9.58 3.28
CA PHE A 379 -13.74 -8.77 3.80
C PHE A 379 -13.28 -7.64 4.71
N VAL A 380 -12.16 -6.99 4.35
CA VAL A 380 -11.64 -5.85 5.11
C VAL A 380 -12.47 -4.61 4.80
N THR A 381 -13.05 -3.99 5.84
CA THR A 381 -13.91 -2.84 5.67
C THR A 381 -13.14 -1.51 5.65
N PRO A 382 -13.69 -0.42 5.06
CA PRO A 382 -13.09 0.91 5.12
C PRO A 382 -12.77 1.39 6.56
N PRO A 383 -13.62 1.16 7.58
CA PRO A 383 -13.25 1.42 8.97
C PRO A 383 -12.01 0.67 9.45
N CYS A 384 -11.81 -0.59 9.03
CA CYS A 384 -10.62 -1.35 9.39
C CYS A 384 -9.35 -0.72 8.83
N TYR A 385 -9.35 -0.33 7.54
CA TYR A 385 -8.23 0.41 6.95
C TYR A 385 -7.94 1.72 7.68
N ALA A 386 -8.97 2.45 8.12
CA ALA A 386 -8.81 3.64 8.95
C ALA A 386 -8.13 3.34 10.29
N HIS A 387 -8.55 2.26 10.99
CA HIS A 387 -7.92 1.85 12.25
C HIS A 387 -6.47 1.41 12.06
N MET A 388 -6.16 0.65 11.03
CA MET A 388 -4.78 0.25 10.69
C MET A 388 -3.90 1.47 10.41
N THR A 389 -4.40 2.42 9.59
CA THR A 389 -3.71 3.69 9.31
C THR A 389 -3.45 4.47 10.59
N HIS A 390 -4.45 4.60 11.45
CA HIS A 390 -4.33 5.33 12.72
C HIS A 390 -3.25 4.72 13.63
N MET A 391 -3.17 3.39 13.69
CA MET A 391 -2.11 2.71 14.44
C MET A 391 -0.73 3.02 13.87
N LEU A 392 -0.56 2.96 12.53
CA LEU A 392 0.70 3.25 11.86
C LEU A 392 1.16 4.71 12.04
N MET A 393 0.22 5.65 12.12
CA MET A 393 0.54 7.06 12.40
C MET A 393 1.14 7.29 13.79
N SER A 394 1.12 6.32 14.69
CA SER A 394 1.82 6.37 15.97
C SER A 394 3.33 6.10 15.87
N LEU A 395 3.80 5.65 14.70
CA LEU A 395 5.21 5.35 14.40
C LEU A 395 5.88 6.54 13.69
N ALA A 396 7.20 6.58 13.69
CA ALA A 396 8.02 7.54 12.95
C ALA A 396 7.60 9.03 13.15
N GLY A 397 7.01 9.37 14.30
CA GLY A 397 6.47 10.72 14.54
C GLY A 397 5.32 11.11 13.62
N GLY A 398 4.60 10.14 13.05
CA GLY A 398 3.49 10.33 12.11
C GLY A 398 3.90 10.43 10.64
N LYS A 399 5.17 10.23 10.31
CA LYS A 399 5.67 10.20 8.93
C LYS A 399 5.21 8.92 8.22
N VAL A 400 4.06 9.00 7.56
CA VAL A 400 3.43 7.89 6.83
C VAL A 400 3.22 8.31 5.38
N ALA A 401 3.78 7.55 4.44
CA ALA A 401 3.53 7.66 3.01
C ALA A 401 2.67 6.45 2.57
N VAL A 402 1.49 6.70 2.03
CA VAL A 402 0.60 5.67 1.49
C VAL A 402 0.76 5.66 -0.02
N CYS A 403 1.12 4.52 -0.60
CA CYS A 403 1.33 4.34 -2.04
C CYS A 403 0.37 3.26 -2.54
N LEU A 404 -0.50 3.62 -3.49
CA LEU A 404 -1.49 2.72 -4.05
C LEU A 404 -0.83 1.55 -4.77
N GLU A 405 -1.30 0.34 -4.48
CA GLU A 405 -0.97 -0.90 -5.21
C GLU A 405 -2.23 -1.46 -5.87
N GLY A 406 -2.71 -2.63 -5.48
CA GLY A 406 -3.90 -3.29 -6.02
C GLY A 406 -5.23 -2.72 -5.53
N GLY A 407 -6.30 -3.46 -5.81
CA GLY A 407 -7.69 -3.10 -5.54
C GLY A 407 -8.46 -2.85 -6.86
N TYR A 408 -9.44 -3.72 -7.14
CA TYR A 408 -10.02 -3.87 -8.48
C TYR A 408 -11.54 -3.67 -8.50
N ASN A 409 -12.18 -3.61 -7.34
CA ASN A 409 -13.55 -3.13 -7.23
C ASN A 409 -13.54 -1.60 -7.03
N LEU A 410 -14.07 -0.86 -8.01
CA LEU A 410 -14.02 0.61 -8.03
C LEU A 410 -14.70 1.27 -6.82
N GLN A 411 -15.75 0.65 -6.29
CA GLN A 411 -16.45 1.14 -5.10
C GLN A 411 -15.63 0.83 -3.84
N ALA A 412 -15.16 -0.39 -3.68
CA ALA A 412 -14.39 -0.82 -2.52
C ALA A 412 -13.09 -0.01 -2.40
N ILE A 413 -12.32 0.12 -3.50
CA ILE A 413 -11.07 0.89 -3.52
C ILE A 413 -11.28 2.36 -3.16
N SER A 414 -12.32 3.00 -3.72
CA SER A 414 -12.56 4.43 -3.50
C SER A 414 -13.02 4.75 -2.08
N HIS A 415 -13.85 3.90 -1.47
CA HIS A 415 -14.28 4.06 -0.07
C HIS A 415 -13.17 3.76 0.92
N SER A 416 -12.38 2.72 0.68
CA SER A 416 -11.25 2.36 1.55
C SER A 416 -10.15 3.43 1.49
N ALA A 417 -9.81 3.91 0.30
CA ALA A 417 -8.87 5.01 0.12
C ALA A 417 -9.35 6.31 0.81
N LEU A 418 -10.66 6.62 0.73
CA LEU A 418 -11.24 7.78 1.43
C LEU A 418 -11.09 7.63 2.96
N ALA A 419 -11.36 6.46 3.51
CA ALA A 419 -11.23 6.22 4.95
C ALA A 419 -9.78 6.40 5.42
N VAL A 420 -8.80 5.92 4.65
CA VAL A 420 -7.37 6.14 4.89
C VAL A 420 -7.03 7.64 4.81
N ALA A 421 -7.44 8.34 3.74
CA ALA A 421 -7.14 9.75 3.54
C ALA A 421 -7.69 10.64 4.67
N ARG A 422 -8.93 10.42 5.12
CA ARG A 422 -9.52 11.13 6.25
C ARG A 422 -8.75 10.90 7.55
N THR A 423 -8.32 9.66 7.78
CA THR A 423 -7.50 9.32 8.97
C THR A 423 -6.14 10.01 8.92
N LEU A 424 -5.47 10.04 7.76
CA LEU A 424 -4.23 10.80 7.56
C LEU A 424 -4.42 12.30 7.85
N MET A 425 -5.56 12.87 7.47
CA MET A 425 -5.91 14.27 7.74
C MET A 425 -6.26 14.53 9.21
N GLY A 426 -6.38 13.49 10.04
CA GLY A 426 -6.60 13.60 11.48
C GLY A 426 -8.03 13.35 11.93
N GLU A 427 -8.92 12.90 11.04
CA GLU A 427 -10.23 12.42 11.47
C GLU A 427 -10.07 11.11 12.26
N PRO A 428 -10.78 10.93 13.38
CA PRO A 428 -10.73 9.69 14.13
C PRO A 428 -11.33 8.54 13.31
N PRO A 429 -10.76 7.33 13.38
CA PRO A 429 -11.34 6.17 12.72
C PRO A 429 -12.81 5.96 13.11
N PRO A 430 -13.68 5.59 12.16
CA PRO A 430 -15.08 5.28 12.45
C PRO A 430 -15.20 4.16 13.48
N LYS A 431 -16.27 4.20 14.28
CA LYS A 431 -16.58 3.08 15.17
C LYS A 431 -16.84 1.82 14.35
N MET A 432 -16.24 0.71 14.77
CA MET A 432 -16.45 -0.59 14.16
C MET A 432 -16.63 -1.66 15.26
N ASP A 433 -17.35 -2.71 14.93
CA ASP A 433 -17.42 -3.89 15.76
C ASP A 433 -16.18 -4.76 15.51
N MET A 434 -15.66 -5.39 16.57
CA MET A 434 -14.52 -6.29 16.47
C MET A 434 -15.01 -7.74 16.34
N PRO A 435 -15.06 -8.29 15.12
CA PRO A 435 -15.45 -9.69 14.96
C PRO A 435 -14.37 -10.61 15.58
N PRO A 436 -14.75 -11.79 16.05
CA PRO A 436 -13.80 -12.77 16.53
C PRO A 436 -12.95 -13.28 15.36
N ILE A 437 -11.68 -13.54 15.62
CA ILE A 437 -10.80 -14.16 14.63
C ILE A 437 -11.09 -15.64 14.45
N SER A 438 -10.91 -16.15 13.23
CA SER A 438 -10.98 -17.58 12.93
C SER A 438 -9.87 -18.37 13.65
N LYS A 439 -10.12 -19.66 13.91
CA LYS A 439 -9.11 -20.54 14.52
C LYS A 439 -7.87 -20.68 13.63
N GLU A 440 -8.09 -20.70 12.33
CA GLU A 440 -7.05 -20.79 11.31
C GLU A 440 -6.13 -19.56 11.35
N ALA A 441 -6.70 -18.36 11.35
CA ALA A 441 -5.95 -17.12 11.48
C ALA A 441 -5.20 -17.05 12.83
N ALA A 442 -5.84 -17.46 13.93
CA ALA A 442 -5.17 -17.52 15.22
C ALA A 442 -3.92 -18.44 15.22
N ARG A 443 -3.98 -19.57 14.50
CA ARG A 443 -2.83 -20.48 14.31
C ARG A 443 -1.73 -19.84 13.47
N VAL A 444 -2.09 -19.13 12.39
CA VAL A 444 -1.12 -18.39 11.57
C VAL A 444 -0.40 -17.36 12.43
N LEU A 445 -1.12 -16.51 13.15
CA LEU A 445 -0.50 -15.49 14.02
C LEU A 445 0.42 -16.09 15.08
N ALA A 446 0.05 -17.21 15.69
CA ALA A 446 0.91 -17.92 16.64
C ALA A 446 2.18 -18.48 15.99
N ARG A 447 2.09 -18.99 14.75
CA ARG A 447 3.26 -19.47 14.00
C ARG A 447 4.18 -18.32 13.57
N VAL A 448 3.62 -17.18 13.10
CA VAL A 448 4.40 -15.97 12.80
C VAL A 448 5.12 -15.48 14.05
N GLN A 449 4.43 -15.41 15.19
CA GLN A 449 5.05 -15.04 16.47
C GLN A 449 6.22 -15.97 16.81
N ALA A 450 6.06 -17.27 16.66
CA ALA A 450 7.10 -18.25 16.92
C ALA A 450 8.30 -18.10 15.95
N ALA A 451 8.05 -17.87 14.66
CA ALA A 451 9.09 -17.64 13.66
C ALA A 451 9.89 -16.35 13.92
N GLN A 452 9.25 -15.31 14.43
CA GLN A 452 9.86 -14.01 14.72
C GLN A 452 10.46 -13.91 16.13
N ALA A 453 10.12 -14.80 17.05
CA ALA A 453 10.61 -14.79 18.44
C ALA A 453 12.15 -14.82 18.60
N PRO A 454 12.95 -15.45 17.72
CA PRO A 454 14.41 -15.37 17.79
C PRO A 454 14.97 -13.95 17.58
N TYR A 455 14.24 -13.09 16.86
CA TYR A 455 14.73 -11.80 16.35
C TYR A 455 14.18 -10.59 17.10
N TRP A 456 12.99 -10.73 17.73
CA TRP A 456 12.26 -9.64 18.39
C TRP A 456 11.90 -10.00 19.83
N GLU A 457 12.23 -9.12 20.77
CA GLU A 457 11.91 -9.34 22.18
C GLU A 457 10.39 -9.34 22.41
N CYS A 458 9.67 -8.46 21.72
CA CYS A 458 8.20 -8.38 21.79
C CYS A 458 7.49 -9.64 21.30
N MET A 459 8.17 -10.50 20.53
CA MET A 459 7.63 -11.78 20.05
C MET A 459 7.96 -12.97 20.98
N ARG A 460 8.86 -12.80 21.92
CA ARG A 460 9.22 -13.88 22.85
C ARG A 460 8.05 -14.15 23.80
N PRO A 461 7.73 -15.42 24.05
CA PRO A 461 6.77 -15.76 25.10
C PRO A 461 7.30 -15.23 26.44
N GLY A 462 6.45 -14.52 27.18
CA GLY A 462 6.80 -14.10 28.54
C GLY A 462 7.12 -15.31 29.40
N ILE A 463 8.01 -15.13 30.38
CA ILE A 463 8.44 -16.23 31.32
C ILE A 463 7.22 -16.94 31.95
N ILE A 464 6.09 -16.26 32.03
CA ILE A 464 4.84 -16.79 32.62
C ILE A 464 4.04 -17.61 31.61
N ASP A 465 4.19 -17.38 30.29
CA ASP A 465 3.50 -18.17 29.28
C ASP A 465 4.03 -19.61 29.19
N ILE A 466 5.27 -19.85 29.62
CA ILE A 466 5.88 -21.19 29.70
C ILE A 466 5.25 -22.04 30.81
N GLN A 467 4.67 -21.43 31.84
CA GLN A 467 4.03 -22.12 32.96
C GLN A 467 2.52 -22.32 32.79
N ARG A 468 1.94 -21.87 31.69
CA ARG A 468 0.51 -22.05 31.40
C ARG A 468 0.19 -23.46 30.88
N VAL A 469 0.38 -24.44 31.73
CA VAL A 469 -0.36 -25.71 31.65
C VAL A 469 -1.46 -25.64 32.70
N GLY A 470 -2.62 -25.08 32.32
CA GLY A 470 -3.76 -25.02 33.21
C GLY A 470 -4.41 -23.63 33.25
N ASN A 471 -5.71 -23.60 33.05
CA ASN A 471 -6.57 -22.45 33.08
C ASN A 471 -6.25 -21.45 34.21
N ASP A 472 -6.27 -20.15 33.90
CA ASP A 472 -6.31 -19.00 34.83
C ASP A 472 -5.01 -18.49 35.48
N ALA A 473 -3.83 -18.64 34.88
CA ALA A 473 -2.66 -17.89 35.35
C ALA A 473 -2.68 -16.45 34.82
N SER A 474 -3.02 -15.49 35.66
CA SER A 474 -2.88 -14.05 35.38
C SER A 474 -1.42 -13.72 35.07
N ARG A 475 -1.16 -12.89 34.05
CA ARG A 475 0.20 -12.42 33.75
C ARG A 475 0.75 -11.68 34.96
N LEU A 476 2.08 -11.71 35.18
CA LEU A 476 2.71 -10.97 36.27
C LEU A 476 2.30 -9.47 36.27
N HIS A 477 2.24 -8.89 35.07
CA HIS A 477 1.69 -7.54 34.87
C HIS A 477 0.25 -7.39 35.39
N ASP A 478 -0.61 -8.36 35.13
CA ASP A 478 -2.01 -8.31 35.59
C ASP A 478 -2.10 -8.48 37.11
N VAL A 479 -1.21 -9.28 37.69
CA VAL A 479 -1.08 -9.43 39.15
C VAL A 479 -0.59 -8.13 39.80
N ILE A 480 0.46 -7.52 39.22
CA ILE A 480 1.00 -6.23 39.71
C ILE A 480 -0.05 -5.12 39.55
N ARG A 481 -0.72 -5.04 38.41
CA ARG A 481 -1.81 -4.09 38.16
C ARG A 481 -2.99 -4.36 39.11
N GLY A 482 -3.31 -5.61 39.35
CA GLY A 482 -4.36 -5.99 40.33
C GLY A 482 -4.02 -5.50 41.73
N TYR A 483 -2.80 -5.72 42.18
CA TYR A 483 -2.31 -5.26 43.47
C TYR A 483 -2.29 -3.72 43.56
N GLN A 484 -1.77 -3.04 42.54
CA GLN A 484 -1.75 -1.57 42.49
C GLN A 484 -3.17 -1.00 42.54
N ARG A 485 -4.12 -1.58 41.80
CA ARG A 485 -5.54 -1.21 41.86
C ARG A 485 -6.14 -1.40 43.24
N GLN A 486 -5.85 -2.53 43.85
CA GLN A 486 -6.32 -2.80 45.21
C GLN A 486 -5.80 -1.75 46.20
N VAL A 487 -4.51 -1.42 46.14
CA VAL A 487 -3.92 -0.37 46.99
C VAL A 487 -4.57 0.99 46.76
N LEU A 488 -4.79 1.37 45.48
CA LEU A 488 -5.42 2.65 45.14
C LEU A 488 -6.90 2.69 45.57
N SER A 489 -7.60 1.57 45.46
CA SER A 489 -8.97 1.43 45.94
C SER A 489 -9.06 1.52 47.45
N GLU A 490 -8.26 0.74 48.17
CA GLU A 490 -8.31 0.68 49.64
C GLU A 490 -7.77 1.93 50.32
N LYS A 491 -6.67 2.50 49.82
CA LYS A 491 -6.03 3.66 50.46
C LYS A 491 -6.59 5.02 50.00
N HIS A 492 -7.08 5.09 48.77
CA HIS A 492 -7.49 6.35 48.14
C HIS A 492 -8.91 6.37 47.63
N GLY A 493 -9.67 5.28 47.84
CA GLY A 493 -11.07 5.17 47.42
C GLY A 493 -11.28 5.26 45.91
N MET A 494 -10.25 4.99 45.13
CA MET A 494 -10.35 5.04 43.66
C MET A 494 -11.10 3.82 43.14
N PHE A 495 -11.89 4.02 42.07
CA PHE A 495 -12.63 2.95 41.41
C PHE A 495 -12.46 3.02 39.89
N PRO A 496 -12.64 1.89 39.18
CA PRO A 496 -12.51 1.84 37.72
C PRO A 496 -13.52 2.77 37.03
N LEU A 497 -13.03 3.56 36.07
CA LEU A 497 -13.90 4.34 35.19
C LEU A 497 -14.55 3.42 34.17
N PHE A 498 -15.87 3.39 34.14
CA PHE A 498 -16.63 2.67 33.13
C PHE A 498 -16.64 3.48 31.82
N ILE A 499 -15.96 2.97 30.80
CA ILE A 499 -15.89 3.61 29.48
C ILE A 499 -16.96 2.99 28.59
N GLN A 500 -18.02 3.72 28.28
CA GLN A 500 -19.12 3.27 27.39
C GLN A 500 -18.74 3.21 25.90
N ARG A 501 -17.56 2.72 25.60
CA ARG A 501 -17.14 2.48 24.22
C ARG A 501 -16.64 1.04 24.11
N GLU A 502 -17.45 0.18 23.54
CA GLU A 502 -17.24 -1.24 23.52
C GLU A 502 -15.88 -1.67 22.92
N ALA A 503 -15.43 -1.00 21.85
CA ALA A 503 -14.14 -1.28 21.25
C ALA A 503 -12.95 -0.89 22.16
N LEU A 504 -13.09 0.14 22.99
CA LEU A 504 -12.07 0.57 23.95
C LEU A 504 -12.22 -0.13 25.30
N PHE A 505 -13.41 -0.59 25.63
CA PHE A 505 -13.71 -1.20 26.94
C PHE A 505 -12.81 -2.41 27.23
N ARG A 506 -12.68 -3.34 26.28
CA ARG A 506 -11.85 -4.55 26.46
C ARG A 506 -10.36 -4.24 26.54
N SER A 507 -9.89 -3.20 25.85
CA SER A 507 -8.48 -2.78 25.88
C SER A 507 -8.12 -1.98 27.11
N PHE A 508 -9.07 -1.22 27.66
CA PHE A 508 -8.85 -0.31 28.78
C PHE A 508 -9.65 -0.67 30.03
N GLU A 509 -10.31 -1.82 30.02
CA GLU A 509 -11.05 -2.31 31.17
C GLU A 509 -10.15 -2.34 32.42
N ASN A 510 -10.58 -1.64 33.45
CA ASN A 510 -9.86 -1.50 34.70
C ASN A 510 -8.46 -0.84 34.61
N GLN A 511 -8.13 -0.16 33.52
CA GLN A 511 -6.84 0.58 33.41
C GLN A 511 -6.96 2.05 33.84
N VAL A 512 -8.16 2.60 33.81
CA VAL A 512 -8.42 3.99 34.25
C VAL A 512 -9.12 3.94 35.59
N LEU A 513 -8.48 4.53 36.61
CA LEU A 513 -9.05 4.69 37.95
C LEU A 513 -9.39 6.15 38.19
N ILE A 514 -10.52 6.39 38.83
CA ILE A 514 -10.97 7.75 39.19
C ILE A 514 -11.31 7.85 40.67
N THR A 515 -11.16 9.04 41.24
CA THR A 515 -11.64 9.35 42.60
C THR A 515 -13.17 9.54 42.58
N PRO A 516 -13.89 9.23 43.67
CA PRO A 516 -15.35 9.35 43.75
C PRO A 516 -15.90 10.75 43.43
N ASP A 517 -15.10 11.78 43.66
CA ASP A 517 -15.47 13.19 43.52
C ASP A 517 -14.99 13.83 42.20
N VAL A 518 -14.46 13.06 41.24
CA VAL A 518 -13.90 13.58 39.99
C VAL A 518 -14.85 14.50 39.22
N GLN A 519 -16.16 14.19 39.27
CA GLN A 519 -17.19 14.99 38.57
C GLN A 519 -17.43 16.37 39.18
N THR A 520 -17.02 16.59 40.42
CA THR A 520 -17.21 17.86 41.14
C THR A 520 -15.96 18.71 41.15
N LYS A 521 -14.83 18.24 40.60
CA LYS A 521 -13.56 18.96 40.61
C LYS A 521 -13.42 19.87 39.40
N GLN A 522 -12.94 21.09 39.64
CA GLN A 522 -12.61 22.06 38.59
C GLN A 522 -11.29 21.75 37.85
N LYS A 523 -10.42 20.96 38.46
CA LYS A 523 -9.13 20.57 37.91
C LYS A 523 -8.95 19.07 38.07
N ILE A 524 -8.54 18.39 36.99
CA ILE A 524 -8.30 16.94 36.96
C ILE A 524 -6.82 16.71 36.65
N LEU A 525 -6.16 15.90 37.46
CA LEU A 525 -4.80 15.45 37.22
C LEU A 525 -4.87 14.08 36.54
N PHE A 526 -4.34 13.98 35.33
CA PHE A 526 -4.12 12.71 34.64
C PHE A 526 -2.70 12.24 34.94
N ILE A 527 -2.58 11.06 35.53
CA ILE A 527 -1.31 10.37 35.70
C ILE A 527 -1.29 9.21 34.70
N ILE A 528 -0.42 9.32 33.71
CA ILE A 528 -0.15 8.24 32.76
C ILE A 528 1.04 7.49 33.29
N HIS A 529 0.83 6.22 33.60
CA HIS A 529 1.86 5.33 34.12
C HIS A 529 2.12 4.25 33.07
N ASP A 530 3.38 4.12 32.66
CA ASP A 530 3.83 2.99 31.86
C ASP A 530 3.96 1.77 32.78
N PRO A 531 3.35 0.63 32.40
CA PRO A 531 3.37 -0.56 33.26
C PRO A 531 4.73 -1.22 33.41
#